data_1f7e61071a24c54fe6c95f093b940fd7
#
_entry.id   1f7e61071a24c54fe6c95f093b940fd7
#
_cell.length_a   1.000
_cell.length_b   1.000
_cell.length_c   1.000
_cell.angle_alpha   90.00
_cell.angle_beta   90.00
_cell.angle_gamma   90.00
#
_symmetry.space_group_name_H-M   'P 1'
#
loop_
_entity.id
_entity.type
_entity.pdbx_description
1 polymer ?
#
loop_
_entity_poly.entity_id
_entity_poly.type
_entity_poly.pdbx_seq_one_letter_code
_entity_poly.pdbx_strand_id
1 'polypeptide(L)'
;MKKIYLIFIAILFTSCSQNQNYLLEEGVVDIDYLKNSPKTYWFNENFENYTVEKIDINNFSELYNYDIEIFMNTLCHDSQREIPRLIKILKELNFPENKLKIILLNPNKESEMGYEVNKNITNTPTIIFNLDNIEVNRIVEFPMESLESDILKILNDEDYKHVYFIE
;
A
#
# COMPACT_ATOMS: atom_id res chain seq x y z
N MET A 1 -41.14 -28.38 58.96
CA MET A 1 -40.59 -28.71 57.65
C MET A 1 -40.44 -27.44 56.87
N LYS A 2 -39.20 -26.89 56.76
CA LYS A 2 -38.94 -25.63 56.02
C LYS A 2 -38.56 -26.01 54.59
N LYS A 3 -39.38 -25.59 53.61
CA LYS A 3 -39.04 -25.77 52.17
C LYS A 3 -38.08 -24.67 51.77
N ILE A 4 -36.85 -25.07 51.38
CA ILE A 4 -35.84 -24.21 50.84
C ILE A 4 -36.09 -24.17 49.32
N TYR A 5 -36.45 -23.00 48.78
CA TYR A 5 -36.53 -22.76 47.34
C TYR A 5 -35.14 -22.33 46.85
N LEU A 6 -34.48 -23.19 46.08
CA LEU A 6 -33.27 -22.85 45.35
C LEU A 6 -33.67 -22.06 44.12
N ILE A 7 -33.38 -20.77 44.14
CA ILE A 7 -33.53 -19.90 42.96
C ILE A 7 -32.27 -20.08 42.10
N PHE A 8 -32.41 -20.77 40.96
CA PHE A 8 -31.37 -20.83 39.96
C PHE A 8 -31.38 -19.51 39.17
N ILE A 9 -30.41 -18.64 39.41
CA ILE A 9 -30.18 -17.46 38.59
C ILE A 9 -29.38 -17.93 37.36
N ALA A 10 -30.07 -18.05 36.23
CA ALA A 10 -29.44 -18.25 34.94
C ALA A 10 -28.81 -16.92 34.48
N ILE A 11 -27.51 -16.79 34.63
CA ILE A 11 -26.74 -15.67 34.06
C ILE A 11 -26.62 -15.94 32.54
N LEU A 12 -27.46 -15.26 31.80
CA LEU A 12 -27.32 -15.20 30.32
C LEU A 12 -26.09 -14.32 30.02
N PHE A 13 -24.98 -14.97 29.72
CA PHE A 13 -23.86 -14.30 29.06
C PHE A 13 -24.30 -13.98 27.61
N THR A 14 -24.83 -12.79 27.39
CA THR A 14 -24.92 -12.23 26.05
C THR A 14 -23.50 -11.90 25.62
N SER A 15 -22.86 -12.86 24.94
CA SER A 15 -21.67 -12.62 24.17
C SER A 15 -22.05 -11.63 23.06
N CYS A 16 -21.76 -10.35 23.30
CA CYS A 16 -21.80 -9.34 22.28
C CYS A 16 -20.62 -9.60 21.36
N SER A 17 -20.83 -10.44 20.35
CA SER A 17 -19.94 -10.54 19.21
C SER A 17 -20.03 -9.19 18.49
N GLN A 18 -19.14 -8.26 18.86
CA GLN A 18 -18.87 -7.10 18.03
C GLN A 18 -18.23 -7.66 16.75
N ASN A 19 -19.06 -7.96 15.74
CA ASN A 19 -18.62 -7.98 14.35
C ASN A 19 -18.14 -6.54 14.05
N GLN A 20 -16.88 -6.26 14.34
CA GLN A 20 -16.18 -5.17 13.71
C GLN A 20 -16.03 -5.60 12.23
N ASN A 21 -17.09 -5.35 11.45
CA ASN A 21 -16.95 -5.19 10.02
C ASN A 21 -16.02 -3.98 9.84
N TYR A 22 -14.74 -4.25 9.81
CA TYR A 22 -13.78 -3.33 9.21
C TYR A 22 -14.19 -3.29 7.74
N LEU A 23 -15.04 -2.33 7.39
CA LEU A 23 -15.24 -1.95 6.00
C LEU A 23 -13.88 -1.50 5.52
N LEU A 24 -13.17 -2.41 4.85
CA LEU A 24 -11.94 -2.09 4.17
C LEU A 24 -12.36 -1.10 3.07
N GLU A 25 -11.84 0.09 3.16
CA GLU A 25 -12.01 1.04 2.06
C GLU A 25 -11.23 0.50 0.88
N GLU A 26 -11.89 0.48 -0.26
CA GLU A 26 -11.37 0.01 -1.53
C GLU A 26 -11.49 1.13 -2.54
N GLY A 27 -10.60 1.13 -3.53
CA GLY A 27 -10.64 2.09 -4.61
C GLY A 27 -9.55 3.15 -4.56
N VAL A 28 -9.71 4.19 -5.35
CA VAL A 28 -8.68 5.24 -5.51
C VAL A 28 -8.72 6.20 -4.34
N VAL A 29 -7.55 6.46 -3.77
CA VAL A 29 -7.32 7.44 -2.70
C VAL A 29 -6.15 8.35 -3.05
N ASP A 30 -6.04 9.46 -2.33
CA ASP A 30 -4.93 10.40 -2.42
C ASP A 30 -3.97 10.30 -1.23
N ILE A 31 -2.90 11.09 -1.26
CA ILE A 31 -1.92 11.15 -0.17
C ILE A 31 -2.56 11.73 1.11
N ASP A 32 -3.51 12.64 0.99
CA ASP A 32 -4.19 13.21 2.16
C ASP A 32 -5.06 12.19 2.88
N TYR A 33 -5.67 11.27 2.15
CA TYR A 33 -6.31 10.10 2.76
C TYR A 33 -5.30 9.27 3.57
N LEU A 34 -4.12 8.96 3.02
CA LEU A 34 -3.10 8.18 3.72
C LEU A 34 -2.62 8.87 5.01
N LYS A 35 -2.56 10.20 5.03
CA LYS A 35 -2.13 10.97 6.20
C LYS A 35 -3.19 11.08 7.29
N ASN A 36 -4.47 11.09 6.94
CA ASN A 36 -5.55 11.51 7.83
C ASN A 36 -6.53 10.40 8.19
N SER A 37 -6.58 9.29 7.44
CA SER A 37 -7.48 8.19 7.74
C SER A 37 -7.07 7.42 9.01
N PRO A 38 -8.02 7.08 9.89
CA PRO A 38 -7.75 6.19 11.02
C PRO A 38 -7.25 4.80 10.59
N LYS A 39 -7.53 4.38 9.36
CA LYS A 39 -7.11 3.08 8.80
C LYS A 39 -5.64 3.06 8.37
N THR A 40 -5.04 4.22 8.27
CA THR A 40 -3.63 4.42 7.86
C THR A 40 -2.83 5.13 8.96
N TYR A 41 -3.22 4.94 10.24
CA TYR A 41 -2.58 5.56 11.42
C TYR A 41 -1.06 5.38 11.47
N TRP A 42 -0.54 4.33 10.84
CA TRP A 42 0.87 3.99 10.71
C TRP A 42 1.62 4.88 9.69
N PHE A 43 0.90 5.58 8.80
CA PHE A 43 1.51 6.27 7.66
C PHE A 43 2.45 7.40 8.10
N ASN A 44 1.98 8.31 8.93
CA ASN A 44 2.77 9.48 9.30
C ASN A 44 4.05 9.10 10.07
N GLU A 45 3.97 8.14 10.99
CA GLU A 45 5.12 7.65 11.73
C GLU A 45 6.16 7.03 10.79
N ASN A 46 5.75 6.14 9.89
CA ASN A 46 6.66 5.50 8.95
C ASN A 46 7.24 6.49 7.93
N PHE A 47 6.43 7.47 7.50
CA PHE A 47 6.89 8.53 6.62
C PHE A 47 7.96 9.42 7.28
N GLU A 48 7.76 9.86 8.52
CA GLU A 48 8.71 10.72 9.22
C GLU A 48 10.01 9.97 9.58
N ASN A 49 9.91 8.72 10.00
CA ASN A 49 11.05 7.91 10.40
C ASN A 49 11.95 7.45 9.25
N TYR A 50 11.46 7.47 8.01
CA TYR A 50 12.27 7.11 6.86
C TYR A 50 13.23 8.25 6.50
N THR A 51 14.49 7.90 6.30
CA THR A 51 15.50 8.84 5.76
C THR A 51 15.76 8.45 4.32
N VAL A 52 15.38 9.32 3.39
CA VAL A 52 15.66 9.11 1.97
C VAL A 52 17.17 9.06 1.75
N GLU A 53 17.63 8.07 0.99
CA GLU A 53 19.03 7.99 0.61
C GLU A 53 19.44 9.25 -0.15
N LYS A 54 20.74 9.57 -0.13
CA LYS A 54 21.22 10.75 -0.83
C LYS A 54 20.94 10.66 -2.32
N ILE A 55 19.92 11.40 -2.76
CA ILE A 55 19.45 11.42 -4.14
C ILE A 55 20.15 12.55 -4.91
N ASP A 56 20.75 12.23 -6.06
CA ASP A 56 21.00 13.25 -7.08
C ASP A 56 19.72 13.34 -7.97
N ILE A 57 18.98 14.43 -7.81
CA ILE A 57 17.70 14.67 -8.53
C ILE A 57 17.87 14.53 -10.05
N ASN A 58 19.05 14.84 -10.58
CA ASN A 58 19.29 14.74 -12.03
C ASN A 58 19.18 13.30 -12.53
N ASN A 59 19.52 12.31 -11.71
CA ASN A 59 19.42 10.90 -12.08
C ASN A 59 17.96 10.42 -12.15
N PHE A 60 17.03 11.15 -11.54
CA PHE A 60 15.59 10.84 -11.53
C PHE A 60 14.79 11.71 -12.52
N SER A 61 15.46 12.48 -13.39
CA SER A 61 14.78 13.39 -14.32
C SER A 61 13.77 12.66 -15.23
N GLU A 62 14.09 11.44 -15.64
CA GLU A 62 13.19 10.62 -16.49
C GLU A 62 11.91 10.19 -15.74
N LEU A 63 11.91 10.15 -14.41
CA LEU A 63 10.73 9.77 -13.61
C LEU A 63 9.51 10.64 -13.92
N TYR A 64 9.71 11.90 -14.25
CA TYR A 64 8.62 12.83 -14.58
C TYR A 64 7.86 12.46 -15.87
N ASN A 65 8.39 11.56 -16.69
CA ASN A 65 7.71 11.05 -17.87
C ASN A 65 6.75 9.90 -17.53
N TYR A 66 6.93 9.26 -16.37
CA TYR A 66 6.15 8.10 -15.96
C TYR A 66 4.87 8.49 -15.21
N ASP A 67 3.87 7.63 -15.30
CA ASP A 67 2.74 7.56 -14.39
C ASP A 67 2.95 6.37 -13.44
N ILE A 68 2.69 6.57 -12.15
CA ILE A 68 2.88 5.54 -11.11
C ILE A 68 1.52 5.08 -10.60
N GLU A 69 1.27 3.77 -10.67
CA GLU A 69 0.10 3.14 -10.03
C GLU A 69 0.56 2.31 -8.84
N ILE A 70 -0.05 2.54 -7.69
CA ILE A 70 0.22 1.80 -6.44
C ILE A 70 -1.01 0.99 -6.10
N PHE A 71 -0.86 -0.33 -6.07
CA PHE A 71 -1.87 -1.25 -5.56
C PHE A 71 -1.44 -1.71 -4.17
N MET A 72 -2.22 -1.38 -3.15
CA MET A 72 -1.85 -1.63 -1.76
C MET A 72 -3.02 -2.09 -0.91
N ASN A 73 -2.71 -2.70 0.24
CA ASN A 73 -3.69 -3.03 1.27
C ASN A 73 -3.27 -2.40 2.60
N THR A 74 -4.21 -1.73 3.29
CA THR A 74 -3.92 -1.00 4.54
C THR A 74 -3.51 -1.91 5.70
N LEU A 75 -3.82 -3.21 5.64
CA LEU A 75 -3.46 -4.20 6.65
C LEU A 75 -2.15 -4.96 6.30
N CYS A 76 -1.63 -4.78 5.09
CA CYS A 76 -0.39 -5.43 4.65
C CYS A 76 0.84 -4.72 5.24
N HIS A 77 1.69 -5.45 5.96
CA HIS A 77 2.89 -4.90 6.59
C HIS A 77 3.86 -4.29 5.59
N ASP A 78 4.02 -4.91 4.42
CA ASP A 78 4.90 -4.38 3.37
C ASP A 78 4.32 -3.10 2.79
N SER A 79 3.00 -3.01 2.60
CA SER A 79 2.35 -1.75 2.22
C SER A 79 2.57 -0.66 3.27
N GLN A 80 2.43 -1.00 4.57
CA GLN A 80 2.65 -0.05 5.67
C GLN A 80 4.08 0.45 5.74
N ARG A 81 5.05 -0.38 5.37
CA ARG A 81 6.47 -0.04 5.37
C ARG A 81 6.88 0.71 4.12
N GLU A 82 6.55 0.20 2.93
CA GLU A 82 7.13 0.69 1.68
C GLU A 82 6.40 1.91 1.10
N ILE A 83 5.08 2.02 1.29
CA ILE A 83 4.34 3.14 0.69
C ILE A 83 4.70 4.50 1.32
N PRO A 84 4.81 4.66 2.65
CA PRO A 84 5.27 5.92 3.22
C PRO A 84 6.68 6.32 2.74
N ARG A 85 7.58 5.33 2.56
CA ARG A 85 8.94 5.55 2.05
C ARG A 85 8.91 6.06 0.62
N LEU A 86 8.17 5.36 -0.26
CA LEU A 86 7.99 5.77 -1.64
C LEU A 86 7.41 7.19 -1.74
N ILE A 87 6.34 7.48 -1.00
CA ILE A 87 5.72 8.82 -1.01
C ILE A 87 6.73 9.89 -0.53
N LYS A 88 7.60 9.58 0.43
CA LYS A 88 8.65 10.50 0.88
C LYS A 88 9.68 10.76 -0.23
N ILE A 89 10.14 9.72 -0.91
CA ILE A 89 11.05 9.84 -2.07
C ILE A 89 10.41 10.70 -3.16
N LEU A 90 9.18 10.39 -3.56
CA LEU A 90 8.45 11.12 -4.60
C LEU A 90 8.26 12.60 -4.22
N LYS A 91 8.00 12.88 -2.94
CA LYS A 91 7.89 14.25 -2.42
C LYS A 91 9.22 15.01 -2.50
N GLU A 92 10.34 14.39 -2.10
CA GLU A 92 11.66 15.01 -2.21
C GLU A 92 12.08 15.28 -3.66
N LEU A 93 11.64 14.40 -4.57
CA LEU A 93 11.82 14.58 -6.01
C LEU A 93 10.83 15.59 -6.62
N ASN A 94 9.88 16.15 -5.86
CA ASN A 94 8.79 16.99 -6.39
C ASN A 94 7.98 16.32 -7.50
N PHE A 95 7.75 15.01 -7.39
CA PHE A 95 6.97 14.26 -8.37
C PHE A 95 5.52 14.74 -8.42
N PRO A 96 4.93 14.93 -9.61
CA PRO A 96 3.56 15.46 -9.76
C PRO A 96 2.52 14.48 -9.22
N GLU A 97 1.69 14.91 -8.26
CA GLU A 97 0.66 14.05 -7.66
C GLU A 97 -0.38 13.57 -8.67
N ASN A 98 -0.64 14.35 -9.72
CA ASN A 98 -1.59 13.95 -10.78
C ASN A 98 -1.07 12.81 -11.67
N LYS A 99 0.19 12.42 -11.53
CA LYS A 99 0.82 11.25 -12.15
C LYS A 99 0.92 10.06 -11.20
N LEU A 100 0.39 10.19 -9.98
CA LEU A 100 0.35 9.16 -8.96
C LEU A 100 -1.10 8.70 -8.76
N LYS A 101 -1.34 7.40 -8.85
CA LYS A 101 -2.62 6.78 -8.56
C LYS A 101 -2.46 5.72 -7.49
N ILE A 102 -3.13 5.87 -6.36
CA ILE A 102 -3.08 4.94 -5.23
C ILE A 102 -4.41 4.20 -5.18
N ILE A 103 -4.36 2.87 -5.24
CA ILE A 103 -5.52 1.99 -5.25
C ILE A 103 -5.47 1.09 -4.01
N LEU A 104 -6.48 1.22 -3.16
CA LEU A 104 -6.68 0.33 -2.03
C LEU A 104 -7.38 -0.94 -2.48
N LEU A 105 -6.81 -2.08 -2.09
CA LEU A 105 -7.33 -3.40 -2.36
C LEU A 105 -7.78 -4.08 -1.06
N ASN A 106 -8.76 -4.97 -1.16
CA ASN A 106 -9.13 -5.88 -0.09
C ASN A 106 -8.06 -6.97 0.11
N PRO A 107 -8.16 -7.84 1.14
CA PRO A 107 -7.20 -8.92 1.37
C PRO A 107 -7.08 -9.92 0.22
N ASN A 108 -8.11 -10.05 -0.62
CA ASN A 108 -8.07 -10.90 -1.82
C ASN A 108 -7.37 -10.22 -3.00
N LYS A 109 -6.89 -8.98 -2.82
CA LYS A 109 -6.26 -8.14 -3.84
C LYS A 109 -7.21 -7.69 -4.95
N GLU A 110 -8.46 -7.43 -4.56
CA GLU A 110 -9.53 -6.96 -5.43
C GLU A 110 -9.96 -5.55 -4.99
N SER A 111 -10.48 -4.77 -5.91
CA SER A 111 -11.14 -3.49 -5.66
C SER A 111 -12.56 -3.52 -6.21
N GLU A 112 -13.49 -2.77 -5.60
CA GLU A 112 -14.89 -2.72 -6.01
C GLU A 112 -15.05 -2.34 -7.50
N MET A 113 -14.17 -1.49 -8.00
CA MET A 113 -14.20 -1.01 -9.39
C MET A 113 -13.32 -1.82 -10.35
N GLY A 114 -12.63 -2.87 -9.87
CA GLY A 114 -11.81 -3.74 -10.69
C GLY A 114 -10.56 -3.07 -11.28
N TYR A 115 -9.94 -2.12 -10.57
CA TYR A 115 -8.73 -1.43 -11.04
C TYR A 115 -7.53 -2.36 -11.23
N GLU A 116 -7.50 -3.49 -10.52
CA GLU A 116 -6.48 -4.53 -10.59
C GLU A 116 -6.66 -5.49 -11.78
N VAL A 117 -7.83 -5.48 -12.42
CA VAL A 117 -8.14 -6.42 -13.51
C VAL A 117 -7.13 -6.27 -14.65
N ASN A 118 -6.58 -7.40 -15.10
CA ASN A 118 -5.50 -7.49 -16.11
C ASN A 118 -4.15 -6.88 -15.68
N LYS A 119 -3.97 -6.48 -14.41
CA LYS A 119 -2.70 -5.97 -13.89
C LYS A 119 -1.83 -7.06 -13.23
N ASN A 120 -2.36 -8.28 -13.07
CA ASN A 120 -1.66 -9.39 -12.43
C ASN A 120 -1.10 -9.03 -11.04
N ILE A 121 -1.95 -8.47 -10.17
CA ILE A 121 -1.58 -8.07 -8.81
C ILE A 121 -1.58 -9.31 -7.91
N THR A 122 -0.43 -9.92 -7.71
CA THR A 122 -0.28 -11.12 -6.87
C THR A 122 0.01 -10.79 -5.41
N ASN A 123 0.71 -9.68 -5.16
CA ASN A 123 1.19 -9.27 -3.84
C ASN A 123 0.99 -7.76 -3.63
N THR A 124 0.96 -7.32 -2.38
CA THR A 124 0.85 -5.90 -2.03
C THR A 124 1.99 -5.47 -1.11
N PRO A 125 2.53 -4.25 -1.34
CA PRO A 125 2.20 -3.35 -2.43
C PRO A 125 2.75 -3.85 -3.77
N THR A 126 2.08 -3.49 -4.87
CA THR A 126 2.66 -3.52 -6.21
C THR A 126 2.69 -2.09 -6.73
N ILE A 127 3.86 -1.63 -7.10
CA ILE A 127 4.14 -0.29 -7.62
C ILE A 127 4.48 -0.44 -9.09
N ILE A 128 3.62 0.06 -9.99
CA ILE A 128 3.75 -0.07 -11.44
C ILE A 128 4.22 1.27 -12.02
N PHE A 129 5.24 1.20 -12.85
CA PHE A 129 5.77 2.34 -13.59
C PHE A 129 5.31 2.25 -15.04
N ASN A 130 4.48 3.20 -15.46
CA ASN A 130 3.92 3.25 -16.81
C ASN A 130 4.54 4.41 -17.60
N LEU A 131 4.90 4.17 -18.85
CA LEU A 131 5.28 5.19 -19.83
C LEU A 131 4.29 5.12 -20.99
N ASP A 132 3.66 6.24 -21.33
CA ASP A 132 2.62 6.33 -22.37
C ASP A 132 1.49 5.28 -22.18
N ASN A 133 1.05 5.05 -20.94
CA ASN A 133 0.06 4.05 -20.53
C ASN A 133 0.48 2.58 -20.73
N ILE A 134 1.75 2.32 -20.99
CA ILE A 134 2.31 0.98 -21.09
C ILE A 134 3.17 0.72 -19.86
N GLU A 135 2.93 -0.39 -19.18
CA GLU A 135 3.78 -0.80 -18.07
C GLU A 135 5.20 -1.10 -18.57
N VAL A 136 6.16 -0.39 -18.01
CA VAL A 136 7.59 -0.61 -18.27
C VAL A 136 8.16 -1.65 -17.29
N ASN A 137 7.87 -1.46 -16.00
CA ASN A 137 8.34 -2.36 -14.94
C ASN A 137 7.54 -2.14 -13.65
N ARG A 138 7.80 -2.96 -12.63
CA ARG A 138 7.14 -2.87 -11.33
C ARG A 138 8.03 -3.28 -10.17
N ILE A 139 7.75 -2.75 -8.98
CA ILE A 139 8.28 -3.24 -7.70
C ILE A 139 7.15 -3.97 -7.00
N VAL A 140 7.42 -5.18 -6.48
CA VAL A 140 6.42 -6.04 -5.83
C VAL A 140 6.84 -6.34 -4.40
N GLU A 141 5.99 -6.04 -3.45
CA GLU A 141 6.15 -6.13 -1.99
C GLU A 141 7.24 -5.22 -1.43
N PHE A 142 8.49 -5.48 -1.76
CA PHE A 142 9.65 -4.73 -1.28
C PHE A 142 10.73 -4.64 -2.36
N PRO A 143 11.61 -3.65 -2.27
CA PRO A 143 12.69 -3.49 -3.24
C PRO A 143 13.74 -4.60 -3.13
N MET A 144 14.48 -4.83 -4.21
CA MET A 144 15.62 -5.74 -4.24
C MET A 144 16.82 -5.20 -3.46
N GLU A 145 17.05 -3.90 -3.53
CA GLU A 145 18.12 -3.20 -2.80
C GLU A 145 17.51 -2.09 -1.92
N SER A 146 17.14 -0.96 -2.52
CA SER A 146 16.39 0.12 -1.93
C SER A 146 15.39 0.64 -2.95
N LEU A 147 14.35 1.38 -2.51
CA LEU A 147 13.38 1.97 -3.44
C LEU A 147 14.07 2.92 -4.41
N GLU A 148 15.02 3.71 -3.92
CA GLU A 148 15.79 4.65 -4.72
C GLU A 148 16.62 3.92 -5.80
N SER A 149 17.34 2.85 -5.41
CA SER A 149 18.16 2.06 -6.32
C SER A 149 17.30 1.36 -7.37
N ASP A 150 16.20 0.74 -6.94
CA ASP A 150 15.33 -0.02 -7.84
C ASP A 150 14.61 0.91 -8.84
N ILE A 151 14.16 2.10 -8.39
CA ILE A 151 13.58 3.11 -9.28
C ILE A 151 14.63 3.53 -10.33
N LEU A 152 15.87 3.81 -9.92
CA LEU A 152 16.93 4.19 -10.87
C LEU A 152 17.20 3.10 -11.91
N LYS A 153 17.22 1.82 -11.51
CA LYS A 153 17.38 0.71 -12.45
C LYS A 153 16.24 0.66 -13.47
N ILE A 154 15.00 0.89 -13.02
CA ILE A 154 13.83 0.95 -13.90
C ILE A 154 13.96 2.12 -14.89
N LEU A 155 14.33 3.31 -14.41
CA LEU A 155 14.47 4.51 -15.25
C LEU A 155 15.60 4.39 -16.28
N ASN A 156 16.67 3.67 -15.96
CA ASN A 156 17.83 3.47 -16.83
C ASN A 156 17.65 2.28 -17.79
N ASP A 157 16.47 1.65 -17.82
CA ASP A 157 16.22 0.45 -18.63
C ASP A 157 17.24 -0.69 -18.34
N GLU A 158 17.68 -0.77 -17.08
CA GLU A 158 18.52 -1.88 -16.62
C GLU A 158 17.66 -3.15 -16.48
N ASP A 159 18.28 -4.34 -16.53
CA ASP A 159 17.56 -5.62 -16.40
C ASP A 159 17.07 -5.82 -14.96
N TYR A 160 16.14 -4.94 -14.54
CA TYR A 160 15.51 -5.00 -13.21
C TYR A 160 14.43 -6.08 -13.18
N LYS A 161 14.52 -6.97 -12.19
CA LYS A 161 13.53 -8.01 -11.89
C LYS A 161 13.09 -7.86 -10.43
N HIS A 162 11.80 -7.80 -10.20
CA HIS A 162 11.27 -7.81 -8.82
C HIS A 162 11.42 -9.20 -8.18
N VAL A 163 11.29 -9.28 -6.84
CA VAL A 163 11.57 -10.50 -6.04
C VAL A 163 10.78 -11.74 -6.45
N TYR A 164 9.64 -11.58 -7.10
CA TYR A 164 8.76 -12.67 -7.57
C TYR A 164 8.83 -12.90 -9.09
N PHE A 165 9.80 -12.31 -9.76
CA PHE A 165 9.98 -12.57 -11.20
C PHE A 165 10.45 -14.02 -11.39
N ILE A 166 9.70 -14.78 -12.18
CA ILE A 166 10.02 -16.15 -12.56
C ILE A 166 10.30 -16.13 -14.05
N GLU A 167 11.49 -16.61 -14.46
CA GLU A 167 11.87 -16.77 -15.85
C GLU A 167 11.06 -17.88 -16.55
#